data_27184728e4c019705c50ae4b1ae85994
#
_entry.id   27184728e4c019705c50ae4b1ae85994
#
_cell.length_a   1.000
_cell.length_b   1.000
_cell.length_c   1.000
_cell.angle_alpha   90.00
_cell.angle_beta   90.00
_cell.angle_gamma   90.00
#
_symmetry.space_group_name_H-M   'P 1'
#
loop_
_entity.id
_entity.type
_entity.pdbx_description
1 polymer ?
#
loop_
_entity_poly.entity_id
_entity_poly.type
_entity_poly.pdbx_seq_one_letter_code
_entity_poly.pdbx_strand_id
1 'polypeptide(L)'
;GQVVAQHDSEPAGGSRPTDTWQADEPIVDNHAVPIAFGTPPGDYQLVAVVYDADTGARVQQPGGDVLPLGAVSVARADVPAPVAVIPMQHRVDAALGPVILAGYDLYKQGYAHAPETPLAPGDLLHVTFYWLAPDPLPADWPADETFTLRLGDQRLTAPLAGGAYPTGEWAPGELVRGDFDVLYAGSDRRPVLAVSDDEMPLDVIPVR
;
A
#
# COMPACT_ATOMS: atom_id res chain seq x y z
N GLY A 1 -8.46 7.43 6.34
CA GLY A 1 -7.24 6.65 6.68
C GLY A 1 -6.86 5.80 5.48
N GLN A 2 -5.60 5.47 5.39
CA GLN A 2 -5.07 4.58 4.35
C GLN A 2 -5.24 3.13 4.78
N VAL A 3 -5.64 2.24 3.86
CA VAL A 3 -5.67 0.80 4.09
C VAL A 3 -4.25 0.27 3.89
N VAL A 4 -3.70 -0.41 4.89
CA VAL A 4 -2.33 -0.98 4.85
C VAL A 4 -2.33 -2.50 4.68
N ALA A 5 -3.47 -3.13 4.97
CA ALA A 5 -3.69 -4.57 4.78
C ALA A 5 -5.19 -4.85 4.66
N GLN A 6 -5.55 -5.84 3.88
CA GLN A 6 -6.94 -6.27 3.74
C GLN A 6 -7.02 -7.77 3.42
N HIS A 7 -8.16 -8.36 3.70
CA HIS A 7 -8.53 -9.70 3.27
C HIS A 7 -10.00 -9.71 2.92
N ASP A 8 -10.29 -9.97 1.66
CA ASP A 8 -11.65 -10.06 1.11
C ASP A 8 -11.99 -11.51 0.80
N SER A 9 -13.12 -11.98 1.28
CA SER A 9 -13.63 -13.30 0.96
C SER A 9 -15.14 -13.36 1.13
N GLU A 10 -15.77 -14.33 0.47
CA GLU A 10 -17.14 -14.70 0.80
C GLU A 10 -17.21 -15.25 2.24
N PRO A 11 -18.31 -14.98 2.97
CA PRO A 11 -18.47 -15.43 4.35
C PRO A 11 -18.23 -16.93 4.53
N ALA A 12 -17.51 -17.27 5.60
CA ALA A 12 -17.08 -18.64 5.92
C ALA A 12 -16.38 -19.36 4.74
N GLY A 13 -15.54 -18.61 3.99
CA GLY A 13 -14.84 -19.13 2.82
C GLY A 13 -15.77 -19.62 1.70
N GLY A 14 -16.94 -18.98 1.51
CA GLY A 14 -17.96 -19.32 0.51
C GLY A 14 -18.89 -20.45 0.90
N SER A 15 -18.73 -21.07 2.09
CA SER A 15 -19.61 -22.13 2.56
C SER A 15 -20.95 -21.64 3.14
N ARG A 16 -21.06 -20.37 3.45
CA ARG A 16 -22.25 -19.70 4.00
C ARG A 16 -22.53 -18.39 3.27
N PRO A 17 -22.95 -18.45 1.98
CA PRO A 17 -23.32 -17.25 1.23
C PRO A 17 -24.44 -16.47 1.92
N THR A 18 -24.44 -15.15 1.80
CA THR A 18 -25.35 -14.26 2.53
C THR A 18 -26.83 -14.51 2.23
N ASP A 19 -27.17 -15.02 1.06
CA ASP A 19 -28.53 -15.39 0.66
C ASP A 19 -29.08 -16.63 1.41
N THR A 20 -28.20 -17.38 2.09
CA THR A 20 -28.56 -18.54 2.91
C THR A 20 -28.74 -18.20 4.39
N TRP A 21 -28.48 -16.95 4.79
CA TRP A 21 -28.50 -16.55 6.19
C TRP A 21 -29.92 -16.44 6.72
N GLN A 22 -30.13 -16.87 7.97
CA GLN A 22 -31.36 -16.70 8.69
C GLN A 22 -31.21 -15.63 9.77
N ALA A 23 -32.28 -14.92 10.06
CA ALA A 23 -32.27 -13.95 11.14
C ALA A 23 -31.87 -14.61 12.46
N ASP A 24 -31.04 -13.93 13.24
CA ASP A 24 -30.55 -14.37 14.56
C ASP A 24 -29.67 -15.63 14.54
N GLU A 25 -29.24 -16.11 13.36
CA GLU A 25 -28.26 -17.19 13.26
C GLU A 25 -26.84 -16.59 13.26
N PRO A 26 -25.99 -16.90 14.27
CA PRO A 26 -24.62 -16.44 14.28
C PRO A 26 -23.79 -17.26 13.27
N ILE A 27 -23.02 -16.56 12.42
CA ILE A 27 -22.09 -17.16 11.47
C ILE A 27 -20.68 -16.82 11.90
N VAL A 28 -19.85 -17.87 12.06
CA VAL A 28 -18.44 -17.69 12.37
C VAL A 28 -17.66 -17.58 11.06
N ASP A 29 -16.96 -16.47 10.92
CA ASP A 29 -16.10 -16.20 9.79
C ASP A 29 -14.69 -15.89 10.27
N ASN A 30 -13.68 -16.57 9.70
CA ASN A 30 -12.28 -16.45 10.11
C ASN A 30 -11.48 -15.81 8.99
N HIS A 31 -10.83 -14.70 9.29
CA HIS A 31 -9.98 -13.97 8.37
C HIS A 31 -8.54 -13.92 8.86
N ALA A 32 -7.58 -14.10 7.94
CA ALA A 32 -6.18 -13.82 8.17
C ALA A 32 -5.79 -12.58 7.34
N VAL A 33 -5.57 -11.46 8.00
CA VAL A 33 -5.13 -10.23 7.34
C VAL A 33 -3.61 -10.22 7.29
N PRO A 34 -2.97 -10.34 6.11
CA PRO A 34 -1.52 -10.38 5.99
C PRO A 34 -0.93 -8.99 6.26
N ILE A 35 0.05 -8.91 7.16
CA ILE A 35 0.86 -7.70 7.33
C ILE A 35 2.06 -7.81 6.40
N ALA A 36 2.13 -6.91 5.41
CA ALA A 36 3.20 -6.92 4.42
C ALA A 36 4.55 -6.51 5.03
N PHE A 37 5.65 -7.00 4.43
CA PHE A 37 6.99 -6.55 4.82
C PHE A 37 7.12 -5.03 4.64
N GLY A 38 7.77 -4.39 5.60
CA GLY A 38 7.98 -2.93 5.59
C GLY A 38 6.75 -2.11 5.98
N THR A 39 5.63 -2.74 6.38
CA THR A 39 4.51 -1.98 6.98
C THR A 39 5.05 -1.15 8.16
N PRO A 40 4.85 0.17 8.18
CA PRO A 40 5.33 1.03 9.26
C PRO A 40 4.89 0.53 10.63
N PRO A 41 5.73 0.60 11.66
CA PRO A 41 5.30 0.32 13.03
C PRO A 41 4.29 1.39 13.47
N GLY A 42 3.31 0.97 14.28
CA GLY A 42 2.26 1.89 14.75
C GLY A 42 0.97 1.17 15.13
N ASP A 43 -0.02 1.96 15.55
CA ASP A 43 -1.34 1.46 15.89
C ASP A 43 -2.30 1.62 14.71
N TYR A 44 -2.93 0.52 14.34
CA TYR A 44 -3.86 0.43 13.23
C TYR A 44 -5.26 0.06 13.72
N GLN A 45 -6.28 0.62 13.08
CA GLN A 45 -7.66 0.26 13.35
C GLN A 45 -8.06 -0.93 12.47
N LEU A 46 -8.42 -2.05 13.10
CA LEU A 46 -9.04 -3.17 12.41
C LEU A 46 -10.51 -2.88 12.20
N VAL A 47 -10.98 -3.05 10.97
CA VAL A 47 -12.37 -2.80 10.60
C VAL A 47 -12.92 -3.94 9.74
N ALA A 48 -14.24 -4.16 9.79
CA ALA A 48 -14.93 -5.00 8.84
C ALA A 48 -15.87 -4.15 7.96
N VAL A 49 -15.98 -4.54 6.70
CA VAL A 49 -16.89 -3.98 5.72
C VAL A 49 -17.59 -5.13 5.01
N VAL A 50 -18.92 -5.07 4.90
CA VAL A 50 -19.68 -6.00 4.06
C VAL A 50 -20.14 -5.24 2.83
N TYR A 51 -19.91 -5.80 1.66
CA TYR A 51 -20.28 -5.17 0.41
C TYR A 51 -20.80 -6.21 -0.60
N ASP A 52 -21.60 -5.76 -1.53
CA ASP A 52 -22.05 -6.53 -2.66
C ASP A 52 -20.89 -6.72 -3.65
N ALA A 53 -20.56 -7.94 -3.98
CA ALA A 53 -19.38 -8.27 -4.80
C ALA A 53 -19.50 -7.78 -6.25
N ASP A 54 -20.73 -7.67 -6.78
CA ASP A 54 -20.96 -7.27 -8.18
C ASP A 54 -20.94 -5.74 -8.34
N THR A 55 -21.50 -5.04 -7.35
CA THR A 55 -21.71 -3.58 -7.43
C THR A 55 -20.72 -2.77 -6.61
N GLY A 56 -20.02 -3.40 -5.64
CA GLY A 56 -19.20 -2.73 -4.64
C GLY A 56 -20.00 -1.93 -3.61
N ALA A 57 -21.33 -2.00 -3.63
CA ALA A 57 -22.18 -1.27 -2.71
C ALA A 57 -22.03 -1.82 -1.28
N ARG A 58 -21.68 -0.94 -0.34
CA ARG A 58 -21.48 -1.31 1.06
C ARG A 58 -22.80 -1.42 1.81
N VAL A 59 -22.89 -2.42 2.66
CA VAL A 59 -24.05 -2.62 3.54
C VAL A 59 -24.03 -1.58 4.64
N GLN A 60 -25.12 -0.83 4.75
CA GLN A 60 -25.31 0.16 5.81
C GLN A 60 -25.79 -0.51 7.09
N GLN A 61 -25.20 -0.15 8.20
CA GLN A 61 -25.56 -0.60 9.54
C GLN A 61 -25.73 0.59 10.49
N PRO A 62 -26.30 0.43 11.67
CA PRO A 62 -26.34 1.49 12.66
C PRO A 62 -24.92 1.96 13.01
N GLY A 63 -24.56 3.19 12.59
CA GLY A 63 -23.21 3.75 12.77
C GLY A 63 -22.40 3.90 11.50
N GLY A 64 -22.88 3.43 10.34
CA GLY A 64 -22.23 3.62 9.04
C GLY A 64 -21.99 2.32 8.29
N ASP A 65 -21.10 2.35 7.31
CA ASP A 65 -20.76 1.22 6.43
C ASP A 65 -19.47 0.51 6.83
N VAL A 66 -18.83 0.94 7.92
CA VAL A 66 -17.57 0.38 8.45
C VAL A 66 -17.78 0.01 9.92
N LEU A 67 -17.53 -1.25 10.25
CA LEU A 67 -17.60 -1.77 11.61
C LEU A 67 -16.20 -1.80 12.24
N PRO A 68 -15.88 -0.96 13.24
CA PRO A 68 -14.63 -1.05 13.96
C PRO A 68 -14.61 -2.32 14.84
N LEU A 69 -13.55 -3.12 14.70
CA LEU A 69 -13.35 -4.36 15.45
C LEU A 69 -12.37 -4.20 16.61
N GLY A 70 -11.43 -3.25 16.50
CA GLY A 70 -10.42 -3.01 17.52
C GLY A 70 -9.15 -2.39 16.96
N ALA A 71 -8.14 -2.22 17.81
CA ALA A 71 -6.83 -1.75 17.42
C ALA A 71 -5.84 -2.91 17.34
N VAL A 72 -4.88 -2.81 16.42
CA VAL A 72 -3.76 -3.75 16.23
C VAL A 72 -2.48 -2.94 16.20
N SER A 73 -1.52 -3.26 17.07
CA SER A 73 -0.19 -2.65 17.03
C SER A 73 0.76 -3.47 16.18
N VAL A 74 1.40 -2.83 15.20
CA VAL A 74 2.50 -3.38 14.42
C VAL A 74 3.80 -2.90 15.04
N ALA A 75 4.62 -3.83 15.51
CA ALA A 75 5.93 -3.51 16.06
C ALA A 75 7.00 -3.52 14.96
N ARG A 76 8.05 -2.71 15.14
CA ARG A 76 9.27 -2.85 14.34
C ARG A 76 9.86 -4.24 14.56
N ALA A 77 10.29 -4.90 13.49
CA ALA A 77 10.96 -6.19 13.59
C ALA A 77 12.34 -6.05 14.24
N ASP A 78 12.65 -6.88 15.23
CA ASP A 78 13.98 -6.91 15.87
C ASP A 78 15.07 -7.30 14.86
N VAL A 79 14.72 -8.17 13.89
CA VAL A 79 15.59 -8.57 12.80
C VAL A 79 14.82 -8.33 11.50
N PRO A 80 15.21 -7.31 10.72
CA PRO A 80 14.56 -7.05 9.42
C PRO A 80 14.68 -8.24 8.48
N ALA A 81 13.63 -8.51 7.72
CA ALA A 81 13.70 -9.52 6.65
C ALA A 81 14.72 -9.07 5.59
N PRO A 82 15.56 -9.99 5.07
CA PRO A 82 16.46 -9.65 3.97
C PRO A 82 15.66 -9.14 2.77
N VAL A 83 16.06 -8.01 2.18
CA VAL A 83 15.37 -7.41 1.01
C VAL A 83 15.21 -8.42 -0.13
N ALA A 84 16.17 -9.35 -0.27
CA ALA A 84 16.16 -10.37 -1.33
C ALA A 84 14.94 -11.32 -1.29
N VAL A 85 14.31 -11.53 -0.11
CA VAL A 85 13.15 -12.43 0.03
C VAL A 85 11.81 -11.70 -0.07
N ILE A 86 11.81 -10.37 -0.13
CA ILE A 86 10.60 -9.57 -0.21
C ILE A 86 10.09 -9.58 -1.65
N PRO A 87 8.84 -9.99 -1.89
CA PRO A 87 8.28 -9.94 -3.23
C PRO A 87 8.09 -8.49 -3.68
N MET A 88 8.61 -8.16 -4.86
CA MET A 88 8.48 -6.85 -5.52
C MET A 88 8.37 -7.10 -7.02
N GLN A 89 7.49 -6.38 -7.71
CA GLN A 89 7.38 -6.46 -9.17
C GLN A 89 8.67 -5.96 -9.84
N HIS A 90 9.19 -4.83 -9.36
CA HIS A 90 10.36 -4.16 -9.91
C HIS A 90 11.40 -3.97 -8.82
N ARG A 91 12.49 -4.74 -8.89
CA ARG A 91 13.67 -4.55 -8.03
C ARG A 91 14.58 -3.52 -8.66
N VAL A 92 15.06 -2.56 -7.87
CA VAL A 92 15.81 -1.41 -8.37
C VAL A 92 17.16 -1.27 -7.69
N ASP A 93 17.22 -1.25 -6.37
CA ASP A 93 18.44 -1.03 -5.57
C ASP A 93 19.18 0.28 -5.95
N ALA A 94 18.42 1.38 -6.09
CA ALA A 94 18.96 2.68 -6.48
C ALA A 94 18.98 3.65 -5.31
N ALA A 95 20.08 4.35 -5.11
CA ALA A 95 20.14 5.51 -4.24
C ALA A 95 19.27 6.63 -4.84
N LEU A 96 18.42 7.24 -4.00
CA LEU A 96 17.54 8.33 -4.36
C LEU A 96 17.46 9.32 -3.18
N GLY A 97 18.13 10.45 -3.30
CA GLY A 97 18.34 11.35 -2.17
C GLY A 97 19.02 10.62 -1.00
N PRO A 98 18.49 10.73 0.23
CA PRO A 98 19.09 10.12 1.41
C PRO A 98 18.75 8.63 1.57
N VAL A 99 17.81 8.08 0.78
CA VAL A 99 17.28 6.72 0.90
C VAL A 99 17.72 5.84 -0.27
N ILE A 100 17.50 4.54 -0.13
CA ILE A 100 17.63 3.58 -1.22
C ILE A 100 16.22 3.13 -1.61
N LEU A 101 15.85 3.23 -2.89
CA LEU A 101 14.68 2.56 -3.41
C LEU A 101 15.04 1.10 -3.69
N ALA A 102 14.62 0.18 -2.83
CA ALA A 102 14.86 -1.24 -3.02
C ALA A 102 14.01 -1.81 -4.17
N GLY A 103 12.82 -1.27 -4.36
CA GLY A 103 11.93 -1.63 -5.46
C GLY A 103 10.55 -0.99 -5.34
N TYR A 104 9.66 -1.36 -6.26
CA TYR A 104 8.29 -0.85 -6.28
C TYR A 104 7.32 -1.81 -6.97
N ASP A 105 6.03 -1.64 -6.68
CA ASP A 105 4.93 -2.28 -7.39
C ASP A 105 4.04 -1.21 -8.02
N LEU A 106 3.51 -1.50 -9.20
CA LEU A 106 2.60 -0.64 -9.96
C LEU A 106 1.47 -1.49 -10.53
N TYR A 107 0.22 -1.20 -10.16
CA TYR A 107 -0.92 -1.89 -10.74
C TYR A 107 -2.21 -1.06 -10.63
N LYS A 108 -3.21 -1.39 -11.42
CA LYS A 108 -4.55 -0.83 -11.26
C LYS A 108 -5.10 -1.24 -9.90
N GLN A 109 -5.62 -0.30 -9.12
CA GLN A 109 -6.20 -0.59 -7.81
C GLN A 109 -7.26 -1.72 -7.91
N GLY A 110 -7.18 -2.69 -7.00
CA GLY A 110 -8.00 -3.91 -6.99
C GLY A 110 -7.47 -5.03 -7.90
N TYR A 111 -6.39 -4.82 -8.67
CA TYR A 111 -5.83 -5.78 -9.62
C TYR A 111 -4.41 -6.23 -9.28
N ALA A 112 -4.07 -6.29 -8.00
CA ALA A 112 -2.74 -6.77 -7.56
C ALA A 112 -2.42 -8.20 -8.05
N HIS A 113 -3.44 -9.04 -8.29
CA HIS A 113 -3.31 -10.40 -8.84
C HIS A 113 -3.10 -10.45 -10.35
N ALA A 114 -3.34 -9.34 -11.06
CA ALA A 114 -3.16 -9.16 -12.50
C ALA A 114 -2.56 -7.77 -12.78
N PRO A 115 -1.29 -7.55 -12.38
CA PRO A 115 -0.67 -6.22 -12.40
C PRO A 115 -0.52 -5.63 -13.79
N GLU A 116 -0.53 -6.46 -14.83
CA GLU A 116 -0.52 -6.05 -16.24
C GLU A 116 -1.88 -5.53 -16.74
N THR A 117 -2.91 -5.47 -15.88
CA THR A 117 -4.22 -4.95 -16.27
C THR A 117 -4.09 -3.49 -16.71
N PRO A 118 -4.50 -3.15 -17.96
CA PRO A 118 -4.33 -1.81 -18.48
C PRO A 118 -5.15 -0.77 -17.73
N LEU A 119 -4.52 0.38 -17.47
CA LEU A 119 -5.18 1.57 -16.94
C LEU A 119 -5.93 2.33 -18.03
N ALA A 120 -7.11 2.85 -17.68
CA ALA A 120 -7.85 3.82 -18.46
C ALA A 120 -7.95 5.15 -17.69
N PRO A 121 -8.15 6.29 -18.35
CA PRO A 121 -8.40 7.55 -17.67
C PRO A 121 -9.58 7.43 -16.69
N GLY A 122 -9.36 7.85 -15.45
CA GLY A 122 -10.33 7.69 -14.35
C GLY A 122 -10.07 6.49 -13.43
N ASP A 123 -9.21 5.56 -13.81
CA ASP A 123 -8.77 4.48 -12.91
C ASP A 123 -7.81 5.01 -11.82
N LEU A 124 -7.72 4.28 -10.71
CA LEU A 124 -6.69 4.51 -9.70
C LEU A 124 -5.47 3.62 -9.99
N LEU A 125 -4.31 4.24 -10.13
CA LEU A 125 -3.02 3.56 -10.08
C LEU A 125 -2.62 3.38 -8.63
N HIS A 126 -2.45 2.15 -8.18
CA HIS A 126 -1.81 1.83 -6.91
C HIS A 126 -0.30 1.74 -7.10
N VAL A 127 0.44 2.41 -6.21
CA VAL A 127 1.90 2.42 -6.19
C VAL A 127 2.36 2.02 -4.81
N THR A 128 3.19 0.99 -4.72
CA THR A 128 3.92 0.65 -3.51
C THR A 128 5.39 0.94 -3.72
N PHE A 129 6.00 1.72 -2.85
CA PHE A 129 7.45 1.91 -2.80
C PHE A 129 8.03 1.16 -1.60
N TYR A 130 9.18 0.52 -1.81
CA TYR A 130 9.97 -0.14 -0.78
C TYR A 130 11.26 0.65 -0.56
N TRP A 131 11.26 1.43 0.49
CA TRP A 131 12.37 2.29 0.89
C TRP A 131 13.26 1.57 1.87
N LEU A 132 14.56 1.67 1.67
CA LEU A 132 15.55 1.12 2.58
C LEU A 132 16.37 2.27 3.17
N ALA A 133 16.40 2.36 4.49
CA ALA A 133 17.31 3.26 5.18
C ALA A 133 18.75 2.75 5.03
N PRO A 134 19.73 3.63 4.76
CA PRO A 134 21.13 3.21 4.76
C PRO A 134 21.59 2.72 6.13
N ASP A 135 22.61 1.87 6.15
CA ASP A 135 23.27 1.44 7.37
C ASP A 135 24.78 1.64 7.24
N PRO A 136 25.38 2.57 8.01
CA PRO A 136 24.76 3.46 9.00
C PRO A 136 23.94 4.61 8.37
N LEU A 137 23.04 5.23 9.16
CA LEU A 137 22.36 6.46 8.75
C LEU A 137 23.37 7.60 8.57
N PRO A 138 23.25 8.44 7.53
CA PRO A 138 24.03 9.66 7.39
C PRO A 138 23.86 10.63 8.56
N ALA A 139 24.88 11.47 8.81
CA ALA A 139 24.83 12.45 9.89
C ALA A 139 23.73 13.53 9.69
N ASP A 140 23.37 13.79 8.45
CA ASP A 140 22.34 14.73 8.01
C ASP A 140 21.01 14.02 7.65
N TRP A 141 20.75 12.86 8.23
CA TRP A 141 19.54 12.08 8.01
C TRP A 141 18.29 12.94 8.23
N PRO A 142 17.36 13.00 7.26
CA PRO A 142 16.20 13.89 7.33
C PRO A 142 15.18 13.42 8.36
N ALA A 143 14.53 14.38 9.02
CA ALA A 143 13.47 14.08 9.96
C ALA A 143 12.18 13.58 9.25
N ASP A 144 11.88 14.10 8.08
CA ASP A 144 10.71 13.70 7.28
C ASP A 144 10.99 13.97 5.79
N GLU A 145 11.43 12.93 5.09
CA GLU A 145 11.72 13.02 3.65
C GLU A 145 10.45 12.79 2.82
N THR A 146 10.39 13.43 1.67
CA THR A 146 9.27 13.35 0.75
C THR A 146 9.72 12.89 -0.64
N PHE A 147 8.81 12.28 -1.37
CA PHE A 147 8.98 12.02 -2.79
C PHE A 147 8.01 12.84 -3.63
N THR A 148 8.30 12.96 -4.91
CA THR A 148 7.37 13.44 -5.93
C THR A 148 7.27 12.39 -7.04
N LEU A 149 6.07 11.86 -7.26
CA LEU A 149 5.74 11.03 -8.41
C LEU A 149 5.07 11.90 -9.48
N ARG A 150 5.66 11.94 -10.67
CA ARG A 150 5.11 12.60 -11.85
C ARG A 150 4.53 11.57 -12.82
N LEU A 151 3.29 11.77 -13.22
CA LEU A 151 2.53 10.92 -14.13
C LEU A 151 1.92 11.81 -15.22
N GLY A 152 2.64 12.01 -16.32
CA GLY A 152 2.32 13.04 -17.30
C GLY A 152 2.37 14.44 -16.69
N ASP A 153 1.22 15.14 -16.69
CA ASP A 153 1.07 16.46 -16.10
C ASP A 153 0.63 16.41 -14.62
N GLN A 154 0.31 15.21 -14.12
CA GLN A 154 -0.06 15.01 -12.71
C GLN A 154 1.18 14.90 -11.83
N ARG A 155 1.03 15.34 -10.58
CA ARG A 155 2.06 15.26 -9.56
C ARG A 155 1.44 14.83 -8.23
N LEU A 156 2.02 13.80 -7.62
CA LEU A 156 1.80 13.45 -6.22
C LEU A 156 3.07 13.75 -5.44
N THR A 157 2.98 14.55 -4.39
CA THR A 157 4.08 14.73 -3.41
C THR A 157 3.58 14.28 -2.05
N ALA A 158 4.33 13.40 -1.39
CA ALA A 158 3.98 12.85 -0.09
C ALA A 158 5.23 12.44 0.70
N PRO A 159 5.16 12.31 2.03
CA PRO A 159 6.17 11.64 2.83
C PRO A 159 6.38 10.20 2.35
N LEU A 160 7.61 9.67 2.47
CA LEU A 160 7.99 8.36 1.93
C LEU A 160 7.08 7.21 2.41
N ALA A 161 6.65 7.25 3.67
CA ALA A 161 5.76 6.24 4.28
C ALA A 161 4.33 6.77 4.51
N GLY A 162 3.84 7.74 3.72
CA GLY A 162 2.50 8.29 3.85
C GLY A 162 2.26 9.20 5.06
N GLY A 163 3.32 9.61 5.77
CA GLY A 163 3.27 10.56 6.89
C GLY A 163 2.97 9.98 8.26
N ALA A 164 2.61 8.70 8.36
CA ALA A 164 2.38 8.05 9.64
C ALA A 164 3.68 7.60 10.33
N TYR A 165 4.77 7.48 9.58
CA TYR A 165 6.08 7.03 10.02
C TYR A 165 7.19 7.86 9.35
N PRO A 166 7.55 9.02 9.92
CA PRO A 166 8.53 9.92 9.33
C PRO A 166 9.93 9.29 9.31
N THR A 167 10.75 9.68 8.33
CA THR A 167 12.10 9.11 8.15
C THR A 167 12.98 9.24 9.39
N GLY A 168 12.81 10.29 10.18
CA GLY A 168 13.55 10.49 11.43
C GLY A 168 13.35 9.40 12.49
N GLU A 169 12.32 8.57 12.35
CA GLU A 169 12.05 7.42 13.24
C GLU A 169 12.61 6.10 12.70
N TRP A 170 13.14 6.08 11.45
CA TRP A 170 13.64 4.84 10.85
C TRP A 170 14.96 4.41 11.49
N ALA A 171 15.14 3.11 11.62
CA ALA A 171 16.40 2.52 12.05
C ALA A 171 17.36 2.30 10.88
N PRO A 172 18.69 2.24 11.13
CA PRO A 172 19.65 1.82 10.11
C PRO A 172 19.27 0.48 9.48
N GLY A 173 19.30 0.39 8.16
CA GLY A 173 18.95 -0.81 7.41
C GLY A 173 17.46 -1.20 7.44
N GLU A 174 16.59 -0.36 7.99
CA GLU A 174 15.15 -0.63 8.03
C GLU A 174 14.53 -0.50 6.63
N LEU A 175 13.75 -1.52 6.25
CA LEU A 175 12.89 -1.45 5.08
C LEU A 175 11.52 -0.89 5.49
N VAL A 176 11.08 0.17 4.82
CA VAL A 176 9.80 0.82 5.07
C VAL A 176 8.99 0.87 3.78
N ARG A 177 7.73 0.48 3.86
CA ARG A 177 6.79 0.48 2.75
C ARG A 177 5.93 1.74 2.77
N GLY A 178 5.74 2.35 1.60
CA GLY A 178 4.78 3.42 1.39
C GLY A 178 3.81 3.03 0.28
N ASP A 179 2.50 3.10 0.55
CA ASP A 179 1.44 2.79 -0.40
C ASP A 179 0.68 4.05 -0.79
N PHE A 180 0.41 4.22 -2.08
CA PHE A 180 -0.22 5.43 -2.61
C PHE A 180 -1.18 5.09 -3.74
N ASP A 181 -2.32 5.78 -3.77
CA ASP A 181 -3.26 5.71 -4.87
C ASP A 181 -3.26 7.03 -5.64
N VAL A 182 -3.08 6.95 -6.95
CA VAL A 182 -3.05 8.10 -7.84
C VAL A 182 -4.12 7.97 -8.90
N LEU A 183 -5.00 8.98 -9.02
CA LEU A 183 -5.96 8.99 -10.11
C LEU A 183 -5.23 9.12 -11.45
N TYR A 184 -5.42 8.16 -12.35
CA TYR A 184 -4.81 8.20 -13.68
C TYR A 184 -5.63 9.06 -14.63
N ALA A 185 -5.06 10.17 -15.12
CA ALA A 185 -5.73 11.08 -16.06
C ALA A 185 -5.46 10.76 -17.53
N GLY A 186 -4.69 9.70 -17.80
CA GLY A 186 -4.22 9.38 -19.16
C GLY A 186 -2.85 10.02 -19.43
N SER A 187 -1.87 9.20 -19.71
CA SER A 187 -0.53 9.63 -20.15
C SER A 187 0.18 8.47 -20.81
N ASP A 188 0.86 8.74 -21.91
CA ASP A 188 1.78 7.83 -22.58
C ASP A 188 3.22 7.97 -22.07
N ARG A 189 3.46 8.93 -21.17
CA ARG A 189 4.77 9.17 -20.59
C ARG A 189 5.04 8.20 -19.45
N ARG A 190 6.30 7.79 -19.33
CA ARG A 190 6.76 7.02 -18.17
C ARG A 190 6.59 7.84 -16.89
N PRO A 191 6.13 7.21 -15.81
CA PRO A 191 6.18 7.85 -14.50
C PRO A 191 7.63 8.19 -14.12
N VAL A 192 7.82 9.28 -13.41
CA VAL A 192 9.13 9.70 -12.88
C VAL A 192 9.00 9.90 -11.38
N LEU A 193 9.82 9.18 -10.64
CA LEU A 193 9.97 9.33 -9.20
C LEU A 193 11.13 10.28 -8.90
N ALA A 194 10.92 11.22 -8.01
CA ALA A 194 11.95 12.13 -7.51
C ALA A 194 11.98 12.14 -5.98
N VAL A 195 13.17 12.10 -5.40
CA VAL A 195 13.44 12.30 -3.97
C VAL A 195 14.59 13.29 -3.87
N SER A 196 14.42 14.38 -3.12
CA SER A 196 15.37 15.49 -3.12
C SER A 196 15.69 15.95 -4.55
N ASP A 197 16.95 15.97 -4.96
CA ASP A 197 17.39 16.37 -6.30
C ASP A 197 17.54 15.18 -7.29
N ASP A 198 17.37 13.95 -6.82
CA ASP A 198 17.51 12.76 -7.65
C ASP A 198 16.20 12.36 -8.30
N GLU A 199 16.27 11.94 -9.56
CA GLU A 199 15.12 11.51 -10.35
C GLU A 199 15.36 10.15 -11.00
N MET A 200 14.33 9.32 -11.04
CA MET A 200 14.36 8.02 -11.68
C MET A 200 13.07 7.76 -12.48
N PRO A 201 13.17 7.35 -13.76
CA PRO A 201 12.00 6.86 -14.49
C PRO A 201 11.59 5.48 -13.96
N LEU A 202 10.30 5.30 -13.73
CA LEU A 202 9.71 3.99 -13.42
C LEU A 202 9.36 3.25 -14.71
N ASP A 203 8.98 1.99 -14.60
CA ASP A 203 8.54 1.22 -15.77
C ASP A 203 7.22 1.74 -16.36
N VAL A 204 6.97 1.38 -17.61
CA VAL A 204 5.76 1.78 -18.31
C VAL A 204 4.58 1.03 -17.72
N ILE A 205 3.56 1.79 -17.34
CA ILE A 205 2.28 1.23 -16.92
C ILE A 205 1.51 0.80 -18.17
N PRO A 206 0.92 -0.40 -18.21
CA PRO A 206 0.02 -0.79 -19.28
C PRO A 206 -1.16 0.20 -19.38
N VAL A 207 -1.37 0.82 -20.53
CA VAL A 207 -2.49 1.74 -20.78
C VAL A 207 -3.33 1.23 -21.96
N ARG A 208 -4.62 1.56 -21.96
CA ARG A 208 -5.54 1.28 -23.08
C ARG A 208 -5.49 2.36 -24.12
#